data_1e589a5f71965ac0295bd00b546a7bf9
#
_entry.id   1e589a5f71965ac0295bd00b546a7bf9
#
_cell.length_a   1.000
_cell.length_b   1.000
_cell.length_c   1.000
_cell.angle_alpha   90.00
_cell.angle_beta   90.00
_cell.angle_gamma   90.00
#
_symmetry.space_group_name_H-M   'P 1'
#
loop_
_entity.id
_entity.type
_entity.pdbx_description
1 polymer ?
#
loop_
_entity_poly.entity_id
_entity_poly.type
_entity_poly.pdbx_seq_one_letter_code
_entity_poly.pdbx_strand_id
1 'polypeptide(L)'
;MAQKISVVIPNYNGRQILEKNLPNVIKNCHGCQIIVVDDGSTDDSVNYLKKVKGIELLIQPKNMGFAATVNNGVKNASGKLVLLLNSDVTPINGFLNPLAEHFIKNPKLFAVGIADRSHEDGKIILRGRGGAAFRKGLIQHYPLSITAGQTLWVSGGSGLFDRQKFLDLQGFDTIYAPFYWEDVDLSYRAHKAGFYCLFEPKSEVDHFHQEGAIRSTKSDKYIRSISYKNQFIFFWKNISEPIYIILHLIYLPYYFVIAAIKFDIPFFVGFLKAALQIPVMILNYDRQHPVPKLKDTEILKDFRR
;
A
#
# COMPACT_ATOMS: atom_id res chain seq x y z
N MET A 1 -22.73 1.43 -18.29
CA MET A 1 -23.14 1.40 -16.87
C MET A 1 -21.94 1.79 -16.03
N ALA A 2 -22.11 2.70 -15.07
CA ALA A 2 -21.05 3.02 -14.11
C ALA A 2 -20.64 1.76 -13.34
N GLN A 3 -19.34 1.54 -13.16
CA GLN A 3 -18.84 0.38 -12.39
C GLN A 3 -19.17 0.62 -10.90
N LYS A 4 -19.76 -0.39 -10.24
CA LYS A 4 -20.03 -0.31 -8.80
C LYS A 4 -18.71 -0.28 -8.02
N ILE A 5 -18.55 0.70 -7.13
CA ILE A 5 -17.34 0.92 -6.34
C ILE A 5 -17.68 0.68 -4.86
N SER A 6 -16.78 0.00 -4.16
CA SER A 6 -16.77 -0.08 -2.71
C SER A 6 -15.56 0.69 -2.17
N VAL A 7 -15.77 1.46 -1.11
CA VAL A 7 -14.72 2.16 -0.37
C VAL A 7 -14.38 1.36 0.87
N VAL A 8 -13.12 1.09 1.12
CA VAL A 8 -12.64 0.37 2.31
C VAL A 8 -11.74 1.30 3.12
N ILE A 9 -12.11 1.51 4.38
CA ILE A 9 -11.43 2.40 5.32
C ILE A 9 -10.98 1.57 6.53
N PRO A 10 -9.69 1.27 6.69
CA PRO A 10 -9.17 0.65 7.91
C PRO A 10 -9.10 1.68 9.04
N ASN A 11 -9.46 1.26 10.25
CA ASN A 11 -9.38 2.07 11.45
C ASN A 11 -8.77 1.30 12.62
N TYR A 12 -7.89 1.96 13.36
CA TYR A 12 -7.41 1.50 14.67
C TYR A 12 -7.15 2.69 15.58
N ASN A 13 -7.93 2.82 16.67
CA ASN A 13 -7.83 3.91 17.63
C ASN A 13 -7.85 5.31 16.98
N GLY A 14 -8.70 5.46 15.94
CA GLY A 14 -8.76 6.68 15.13
C GLY A 14 -10.05 7.48 15.31
N ARG A 15 -10.69 7.44 16.50
CA ARG A 15 -12.00 8.08 16.76
C ARG A 15 -12.08 9.53 16.29
N GLN A 16 -11.09 10.35 16.64
CA GLN A 16 -11.09 11.78 16.29
C GLN A 16 -10.86 12.01 14.80
N ILE A 17 -9.97 11.21 14.20
CA ILE A 17 -9.65 11.26 12.77
C ILE A 17 -10.87 10.89 11.93
N LEU A 18 -11.57 9.83 12.31
CA LEU A 18 -12.81 9.40 11.66
C LEU A 18 -13.91 10.47 11.76
N GLU A 19 -14.09 11.10 12.92
CA GLU A 19 -15.07 12.15 13.10
C GLU A 19 -14.86 13.34 12.19
N LYS A 20 -13.58 13.68 11.97
CA LYS A 20 -13.16 14.78 11.09
C LYS A 20 -13.35 14.45 9.60
N ASN A 21 -12.94 13.24 9.16
CA ASN A 21 -12.77 12.93 7.74
C ASN A 21 -13.91 12.10 7.13
N LEU A 22 -14.53 11.19 7.89
CA LEU A 22 -15.54 10.26 7.38
C LEU A 22 -16.78 10.96 6.78
N PRO A 23 -17.30 12.08 7.32
CA PRO A 23 -18.40 12.80 6.68
C PRO A 23 -18.07 13.28 5.26
N ASN A 24 -16.83 13.69 5.01
CA ASN A 24 -16.38 14.11 3.69
C ASN A 24 -16.25 12.91 2.74
N VAL A 25 -15.77 11.77 3.22
CA VAL A 25 -15.74 10.53 2.42
C VAL A 25 -17.16 10.13 2.00
N ILE A 26 -18.11 10.11 2.93
CA ILE A 26 -19.53 9.77 2.65
C ILE A 26 -20.09 10.72 1.58
N LYS A 27 -19.83 12.01 1.70
CA LYS A 27 -20.30 13.03 0.75
C LYS A 27 -19.72 12.82 -0.65
N ASN A 28 -18.40 12.60 -0.77
CA ASN A 28 -17.70 12.54 -2.06
C ASN A 28 -17.75 11.15 -2.73
N CYS A 29 -18.11 10.10 -1.96
CA CYS A 29 -18.31 8.74 -2.46
C CYS A 29 -19.80 8.36 -2.52
N HIS A 30 -20.68 9.31 -2.79
CA HIS A 30 -22.12 9.07 -2.89
C HIS A 30 -22.42 7.97 -3.92
N GLY A 31 -23.28 7.01 -3.54
CA GLY A 31 -23.62 5.86 -4.38
C GLY A 31 -22.62 4.69 -4.31
N CYS A 32 -21.51 4.84 -3.57
CA CYS A 32 -20.59 3.74 -3.26
C CYS A 32 -21.04 2.98 -2.01
N GLN A 33 -20.68 1.70 -1.92
CA GLN A 33 -20.66 0.99 -0.65
C GLN A 33 -19.48 1.50 0.17
N ILE A 34 -19.67 1.90 1.42
CA ILE A 34 -18.60 2.37 2.30
C ILE A 34 -18.46 1.38 3.46
N ILE A 35 -17.32 0.72 3.54
CA ILE A 35 -16.98 -0.27 4.56
C ILE A 35 -15.89 0.32 5.45
N VAL A 36 -16.18 0.48 6.74
CA VAL A 36 -15.17 0.81 7.74
C VAL A 36 -14.81 -0.47 8.49
N VAL A 37 -13.54 -0.83 8.49
CA VAL A 37 -13.04 -2.01 9.19
C VAL A 37 -12.28 -1.55 10.43
N ASP A 38 -12.88 -1.76 11.60
CA ASP A 38 -12.25 -1.48 12.88
C ASP A 38 -11.35 -2.65 13.30
N ASP A 39 -10.07 -2.38 13.48
CA ASP A 39 -9.03 -3.36 13.77
C ASP A 39 -8.87 -3.60 15.29
N GLY A 40 -9.97 -3.80 15.98
CA GLY A 40 -9.97 -4.07 17.42
C GLY A 40 -9.58 -2.83 18.24
N SER A 41 -10.14 -1.67 17.92
CA SER A 41 -9.88 -0.42 18.64
C SER A 41 -10.26 -0.53 20.11
N THR A 42 -9.48 0.15 20.96
CA THR A 42 -9.69 0.26 22.41
C THR A 42 -10.21 1.64 22.82
N ASP A 43 -10.26 2.59 21.88
CA ASP A 43 -10.88 3.91 22.05
C ASP A 43 -12.39 3.88 21.75
N ASP A 44 -13.04 5.04 21.69
CA ASP A 44 -14.48 5.15 21.41
C ASP A 44 -14.84 5.04 19.90
N SER A 45 -13.92 4.56 19.03
CA SER A 45 -14.12 4.42 17.58
C SER A 45 -15.36 3.59 17.25
N VAL A 46 -15.50 2.41 17.85
CA VAL A 46 -16.61 1.48 17.56
C VAL A 46 -17.96 2.09 17.96
N ASN A 47 -18.05 2.75 19.11
CA ASN A 47 -19.30 3.38 19.57
C ASN A 47 -19.71 4.56 18.67
N TYR A 48 -18.75 5.29 18.16
CA TYR A 48 -18.99 6.32 17.16
C TYR A 48 -19.49 5.74 15.85
N LEU A 49 -18.76 4.77 15.30
CA LEU A 49 -19.07 4.17 14.00
C LEU A 49 -20.47 3.50 13.97
N LYS A 50 -20.92 2.90 15.07
CA LYS A 50 -22.28 2.34 15.20
C LYS A 50 -23.39 3.39 15.01
N LYS A 51 -23.10 4.68 15.22
CA LYS A 51 -24.06 5.78 15.07
C LYS A 51 -24.01 6.44 13.68
N VAL A 52 -22.97 6.18 12.91
CA VAL A 52 -22.78 6.78 11.57
C VAL A 52 -23.69 6.07 10.57
N LYS A 53 -24.51 6.82 9.85
CA LYS A 53 -25.36 6.30 8.77
C LYS A 53 -24.58 6.26 7.45
N GLY A 54 -24.93 5.31 6.57
CA GLY A 54 -24.35 5.21 5.22
C GLY A 54 -23.03 4.45 5.15
N ILE A 55 -22.66 3.74 6.21
CA ILE A 55 -21.49 2.86 6.26
C ILE A 55 -21.88 1.44 6.68
N GLU A 56 -21.05 0.49 6.29
CA GLU A 56 -21.01 -0.87 6.83
C GLU A 56 -19.82 -0.97 7.77
N LEU A 57 -20.05 -1.40 9.01
CA LEU A 57 -19.01 -1.54 10.04
C LEU A 57 -18.63 -3.01 10.19
N LEU A 58 -17.35 -3.32 9.97
CA LEU A 58 -16.76 -4.60 10.31
C LEU A 58 -15.84 -4.42 11.52
N ILE A 59 -16.00 -5.27 12.54
CA ILE A 59 -15.20 -5.19 13.76
C ILE A 59 -14.35 -6.45 13.87
N GLN A 60 -13.04 -6.28 13.96
CA GLN A 60 -12.11 -7.38 14.21
C GLN A 60 -11.93 -7.62 15.72
N PRO A 61 -11.74 -8.87 16.17
CA PRO A 61 -11.68 -9.18 17.58
C PRO A 61 -10.43 -8.62 18.28
N LYS A 62 -9.41 -8.28 17.53
CA LYS A 62 -8.13 -7.69 17.99
C LYS A 62 -7.42 -7.00 16.85
N ASN A 63 -6.38 -6.23 17.16
CA ASN A 63 -5.51 -5.64 16.14
C ASN A 63 -4.79 -6.74 15.33
N MET A 64 -5.15 -6.84 14.04
CA MET A 64 -4.58 -7.76 13.06
C MET A 64 -3.57 -7.08 12.13
N GLY A 65 -3.48 -5.75 12.20
CA GLY A 65 -2.63 -4.92 11.37
C GLY A 65 -3.26 -4.50 10.04
N PHE A 66 -2.67 -3.46 9.43
CA PHE A 66 -3.19 -2.78 8.25
C PHE A 66 -3.55 -3.74 7.11
N ALA A 67 -2.61 -4.60 6.69
CA ALA A 67 -2.80 -5.52 5.57
C ALA A 67 -4.00 -6.46 5.78
N ALA A 68 -4.12 -7.06 6.97
CA ALA A 68 -5.22 -7.97 7.30
C ALA A 68 -6.56 -7.23 7.33
N THR A 69 -6.57 -6.01 7.86
CA THR A 69 -7.75 -5.16 7.98
C THR A 69 -8.29 -4.74 6.62
N VAL A 70 -7.42 -4.28 5.72
CA VAL A 70 -7.79 -3.96 4.33
C VAL A 70 -8.27 -5.20 3.59
N ASN A 71 -7.56 -6.32 3.69
CA ASN A 71 -7.97 -7.56 3.04
C ASN A 71 -9.36 -8.02 3.49
N ASN A 72 -9.69 -7.88 4.78
CA ASN A 72 -11.02 -8.18 5.30
C ASN A 72 -12.09 -7.28 4.66
N GLY A 73 -11.84 -5.98 4.56
CA GLY A 73 -12.73 -5.04 3.89
C GLY A 73 -12.96 -5.37 2.42
N VAL A 74 -11.87 -5.67 1.67
CA VAL A 74 -11.96 -6.03 0.24
C VAL A 74 -12.73 -7.33 0.01
N LYS A 75 -12.59 -8.31 0.89
CA LYS A 75 -13.38 -9.56 0.83
C LYS A 75 -14.88 -9.30 0.96
N ASN A 76 -15.27 -8.39 1.84
CA ASN A 76 -16.67 -8.02 2.09
C ASN A 76 -17.21 -6.97 1.10
N ALA A 77 -16.36 -6.39 0.26
CA ALA A 77 -16.77 -5.43 -0.77
C ALA A 77 -17.60 -6.13 -1.86
N SER A 78 -18.64 -5.44 -2.34
CA SER A 78 -19.53 -5.92 -3.43
C SER A 78 -19.24 -5.25 -4.77
N GLY A 79 -18.45 -4.16 -4.77
CA GLY A 79 -18.07 -3.43 -5.97
C GLY A 79 -17.09 -4.21 -6.86
N LYS A 80 -17.15 -3.95 -8.16
CA LYS A 80 -16.15 -4.45 -9.10
C LYS A 80 -14.79 -3.77 -8.88
N LEU A 81 -14.82 -2.52 -8.44
CA LEU A 81 -13.65 -1.74 -8.06
C LEU A 81 -13.68 -1.49 -6.54
N VAL A 82 -12.50 -1.43 -5.93
CA VAL A 82 -12.32 -1.11 -4.52
C VAL A 82 -11.41 0.11 -4.40
N LEU A 83 -11.94 1.16 -3.79
CA LEU A 83 -11.19 2.33 -3.37
C LEU A 83 -10.69 2.08 -1.94
N LEU A 84 -9.38 2.09 -1.77
CA LEU A 84 -8.77 2.06 -0.45
C LEU A 84 -8.50 3.50 0.00
N LEU A 85 -8.95 3.86 1.18
CA LEU A 85 -8.69 5.18 1.80
C LEU A 85 -8.32 4.98 3.27
N ASN A 86 -7.20 5.55 3.69
CA ASN A 86 -6.88 5.64 5.11
C ASN A 86 -7.85 6.59 5.84
N SER A 87 -8.02 6.41 7.14
CA SER A 87 -8.89 7.25 7.96
C SER A 87 -8.45 8.73 8.02
N ASP A 88 -7.17 9.02 7.77
CA ASP A 88 -6.55 10.36 7.72
C ASP A 88 -6.52 10.97 6.31
N VAL A 89 -7.21 10.35 5.35
CA VAL A 89 -7.33 10.82 3.97
C VAL A 89 -8.70 11.38 3.68
N THR A 90 -8.75 12.56 3.09
CA THR A 90 -9.98 13.26 2.71
C THR A 90 -10.06 13.47 1.21
N PRO A 91 -11.03 12.86 0.50
CA PRO A 91 -11.15 13.02 -0.95
C PRO A 91 -11.65 14.42 -1.35
N ILE A 92 -11.09 14.95 -2.44
CA ILE A 92 -11.53 16.19 -3.06
C ILE A 92 -12.72 15.91 -3.99
N ASN A 93 -13.63 16.87 -4.11
CA ASN A 93 -14.84 16.72 -4.92
C ASN A 93 -14.51 16.33 -6.37
N GLY A 94 -15.21 15.33 -6.90
CA GLY A 94 -15.04 14.86 -8.28
C GLY A 94 -13.85 13.92 -8.53
N PHE A 95 -13.08 13.56 -7.50
CA PHE A 95 -11.86 12.73 -7.64
C PHE A 95 -12.12 11.33 -8.22
N LEU A 96 -13.31 10.77 -8.03
CA LEU A 96 -13.58 9.35 -8.29
C LEU A 96 -13.77 9.04 -9.78
N ASN A 97 -14.40 9.94 -10.54
CA ASN A 97 -14.72 9.71 -11.95
C ASN A 97 -13.48 9.51 -12.83
N PRO A 98 -12.43 10.36 -12.76
CA PRO A 98 -11.22 10.15 -13.56
C PRO A 98 -10.55 8.79 -13.29
N LEU A 99 -10.60 8.28 -12.05
CA LEU A 99 -10.04 6.98 -11.70
C LEU A 99 -10.83 5.84 -12.36
N ALA A 100 -12.16 5.87 -12.24
CA ALA A 100 -13.04 4.80 -12.72
C ALA A 100 -13.01 4.66 -14.24
N GLU A 101 -12.87 5.76 -14.98
CA GLU A 101 -12.80 5.77 -16.44
C GLU A 101 -11.64 4.95 -17.01
N HIS A 102 -10.51 4.90 -16.31
CA HIS A 102 -9.36 4.10 -16.73
C HIS A 102 -9.68 2.61 -16.83
N PHE A 103 -10.52 2.08 -15.94
CA PHE A 103 -10.87 0.64 -15.92
C PHE A 103 -11.83 0.22 -17.05
N ILE A 104 -12.57 1.17 -17.66
CA ILE A 104 -13.49 0.87 -18.77
C ILE A 104 -12.71 0.45 -20.01
N LYS A 105 -11.58 1.10 -20.27
CA LYS A 105 -10.78 0.95 -21.49
C LYS A 105 -9.62 -0.04 -21.36
N ASN A 106 -9.27 -0.44 -20.14
CA ASN A 106 -8.02 -1.13 -19.85
C ASN A 106 -8.23 -2.42 -19.06
N PRO A 107 -8.52 -3.55 -19.72
CA PRO A 107 -8.77 -4.82 -19.01
C PRO A 107 -7.55 -5.37 -18.24
N LYS A 108 -6.33 -4.97 -18.61
CA LYS A 108 -5.10 -5.34 -17.89
C LYS A 108 -4.74 -4.38 -16.75
N LEU A 109 -5.51 -3.29 -16.57
CA LEU A 109 -5.27 -2.37 -15.47
C LEU A 109 -5.56 -3.04 -14.14
N PHE A 110 -4.59 -2.96 -13.22
CA PHE A 110 -4.73 -3.47 -11.86
C PHE A 110 -5.23 -2.38 -10.91
N ALA A 111 -4.57 -1.23 -10.92
CA ALA A 111 -4.87 -0.16 -10.00
C ALA A 111 -4.55 1.23 -10.58
N VAL A 112 -5.20 2.27 -10.03
CA VAL A 112 -4.93 3.68 -10.34
C VAL A 112 -4.63 4.42 -9.04
N GLY A 113 -3.44 5.03 -8.98
CA GLY A 113 -3.00 5.90 -7.90
C GLY A 113 -3.58 7.30 -8.01
N ILE A 114 -3.74 7.93 -6.87
CA ILE A 114 -4.35 9.25 -6.67
C ILE A 114 -3.24 10.24 -6.31
N ALA A 115 -3.38 11.50 -6.72
CA ALA A 115 -2.49 12.56 -6.28
C ALA A 115 -2.78 12.89 -4.81
N ASP A 116 -1.82 12.56 -3.96
CA ASP A 116 -1.84 12.78 -2.52
C ASP A 116 -1.27 14.17 -2.22
N ARG A 117 -2.10 15.06 -1.70
CA ARG A 117 -1.75 16.38 -1.19
C ARG A 117 -1.34 16.25 0.27
N SER A 118 -0.10 15.82 0.48
CA SER A 118 0.46 15.61 1.81
C SER A 118 0.68 16.94 2.52
N HIS A 119 -0.03 17.17 3.62
CA HIS A 119 0.11 18.34 4.46
C HIS A 119 1.22 18.10 5.50
N GLU A 120 2.40 18.73 5.29
CA GLU A 120 3.59 18.56 6.14
C GLU A 120 4.21 19.94 6.42
N ASP A 121 4.44 20.26 7.69
CA ASP A 121 5.11 21.50 8.14
C ASP A 121 4.58 22.79 7.47
N GLY A 122 3.26 22.88 7.31
CA GLY A 122 2.58 24.03 6.69
C GLY A 122 2.72 24.10 5.16
N LYS A 123 3.25 23.08 4.51
CA LYS A 123 3.37 22.96 3.06
C LYS A 123 2.53 21.80 2.51
N ILE A 124 2.11 21.93 1.27
CA ILE A 124 1.47 20.85 0.52
C ILE A 124 2.50 20.25 -0.42
N ILE A 125 2.79 18.95 -0.25
CA ILE A 125 3.69 18.19 -1.09
C ILE A 125 2.85 17.18 -1.88
N LEU A 126 2.88 17.29 -3.22
CA LEU A 126 2.18 16.33 -4.08
C LEU A 126 2.97 15.04 -4.19
N ARG A 127 2.30 13.91 -3.95
CA ARG A 127 2.83 12.54 -4.00
C ARG A 127 1.88 11.61 -4.75
N GLY A 128 2.26 10.33 -4.89
CA GLY A 128 1.39 9.28 -5.37
C GLY A 128 1.92 8.51 -6.58
N ARG A 129 2.89 9.06 -7.34
CA ARG A 129 3.52 8.35 -8.45
C ARG A 129 4.92 7.92 -8.09
N GLY A 130 5.21 6.64 -8.27
CA GLY A 130 6.50 6.06 -7.90
C GLY A 130 7.09 5.12 -8.94
N GLY A 131 8.42 5.05 -8.95
CA GLY A 131 9.20 4.10 -9.69
C GLY A 131 10.23 3.42 -8.81
N ALA A 132 10.91 2.41 -9.35
CA ALA A 132 12.03 1.79 -8.68
C ALA A 132 13.12 1.39 -9.68
N ALA A 133 14.33 1.21 -9.14
CA ALA A 133 15.45 0.64 -9.86
C ALA A 133 16.22 -0.34 -9.00
N PHE A 134 16.81 -1.33 -9.61
CA PHE A 134 17.80 -2.16 -8.96
C PHE A 134 19.13 -1.39 -8.87
N ARG A 135 19.57 -1.12 -7.66
CA ARG A 135 20.82 -0.39 -7.38
C ARG A 135 21.58 -1.04 -6.23
N LYS A 136 22.85 -1.35 -6.44
CA LYS A 136 23.72 -1.91 -5.40
C LYS A 136 23.09 -3.10 -4.67
N GLY A 137 22.50 -4.04 -5.39
CA GLY A 137 21.96 -5.27 -4.80
C GLY A 137 20.59 -5.17 -4.15
N LEU A 138 19.89 -4.03 -4.21
CA LEU A 138 18.54 -3.85 -3.66
C LEU A 138 17.62 -3.12 -4.64
N ILE A 139 16.33 -3.33 -4.50
CA ILE A 139 15.32 -2.49 -5.14
C ILE A 139 15.16 -1.21 -4.32
N GLN A 140 15.38 -0.08 -4.97
CA GLN A 140 15.23 1.25 -4.39
C GLN A 140 14.09 1.96 -5.10
N HIS A 141 13.03 2.28 -4.38
CA HIS A 141 11.92 3.08 -4.90
C HIS A 141 12.20 4.58 -4.78
N TYR A 142 11.60 5.36 -5.66
CA TYR A 142 11.74 6.82 -5.70
C TYR A 142 10.48 7.48 -6.27
N PRO A 143 10.22 8.75 -5.91
CA PRO A 143 9.11 9.48 -6.51
C PRO A 143 9.38 9.78 -7.99
N LEU A 144 8.35 9.70 -8.80
CA LEU A 144 8.30 10.18 -10.17
C LEU A 144 7.57 11.53 -10.23
N SER A 145 7.66 12.21 -11.39
CA SER A 145 6.90 13.44 -11.65
C SER A 145 5.39 13.19 -11.51
N ILE A 146 4.67 14.17 -10.96
CA ILE A 146 3.21 14.11 -10.75
C ILE A 146 2.48 14.43 -12.07
N THR A 147 2.65 13.55 -13.04
CA THR A 147 2.01 13.58 -14.36
C THR A 147 1.31 12.25 -14.62
N ALA A 148 0.24 12.25 -15.39
CA ALA A 148 -0.45 11.02 -15.78
C ALA A 148 0.53 10.01 -16.42
N GLY A 149 0.37 8.73 -16.11
CA GLY A 149 1.21 7.68 -16.67
C GLY A 149 1.33 6.45 -15.78
N GLN A 150 2.21 5.53 -16.15
CA GLN A 150 2.44 4.34 -15.35
C GLN A 150 3.12 4.67 -14.02
N THR A 151 2.77 3.90 -13.01
CA THR A 151 3.42 3.90 -11.68
C THR A 151 3.76 2.46 -11.29
N LEU A 152 4.85 2.26 -10.57
CA LEU A 152 5.24 0.92 -10.12
C LEU A 152 4.27 0.38 -9.07
N TRP A 153 3.78 1.24 -8.17
CA TRP A 153 2.81 0.84 -7.16
C TRP A 153 1.73 1.90 -6.98
N VAL A 154 0.61 1.46 -6.43
CA VAL A 154 -0.49 2.31 -5.98
C VAL A 154 -0.60 2.19 -4.46
N SER A 155 -0.66 3.33 -3.79
CA SER A 155 -0.74 3.39 -2.33
C SER A 155 -1.97 2.63 -1.79
N GLY A 156 -1.75 1.83 -0.77
CA GLY A 156 -2.84 1.17 -0.05
C GLY A 156 -3.69 2.13 0.80
N GLY A 157 -3.21 3.36 1.00
CA GLY A 157 -3.93 4.40 1.74
C GLY A 157 -4.74 5.36 0.87
N SER A 158 -4.51 5.35 -0.46
CA SER A 158 -5.23 6.19 -1.43
C SER A 158 -5.08 5.63 -2.83
N GLY A 159 -5.99 4.73 -3.24
CA GLY A 159 -5.93 4.11 -4.57
C GLY A 159 -7.16 3.32 -4.94
N LEU A 160 -7.46 3.25 -6.25
CA LEU A 160 -8.57 2.46 -6.79
C LEU A 160 -8.03 1.20 -7.45
N PHE A 161 -8.56 0.04 -7.06
CA PHE A 161 -8.09 -1.28 -7.47
C PHE A 161 -9.20 -2.08 -8.14
N ASP A 162 -8.84 -2.92 -9.12
CA ASP A 162 -9.70 -4.00 -9.60
C ASP A 162 -9.82 -5.05 -8.50
N ARG A 163 -11.04 -5.19 -7.94
CA ARG A 163 -11.28 -6.07 -6.80
C ARG A 163 -10.95 -7.52 -7.09
N GLN A 164 -11.33 -8.04 -8.27
CA GLN A 164 -11.10 -9.44 -8.59
C GLN A 164 -9.60 -9.73 -8.70
N LYS A 165 -8.85 -8.88 -9.40
CA LYS A 165 -7.38 -9.04 -9.48
C LYS A 165 -6.71 -8.90 -8.12
N PHE A 166 -7.20 -8.00 -7.25
CA PHE A 166 -6.70 -7.87 -5.88
C PHE A 166 -6.86 -9.19 -5.12
N LEU A 167 -8.04 -9.84 -5.22
CA LEU A 167 -8.33 -11.11 -4.57
C LEU A 167 -7.55 -12.28 -5.19
N ASP A 168 -7.45 -12.34 -6.52
CA ASP A 168 -6.71 -13.38 -7.25
C ASP A 168 -5.21 -13.35 -6.90
N LEU A 169 -4.67 -12.15 -6.64
CA LEU A 169 -3.32 -11.94 -6.15
C LEU A 169 -3.19 -12.10 -4.62
N GLN A 170 -4.23 -12.60 -3.93
CA GLN A 170 -4.27 -12.84 -2.48
C GLN A 170 -4.17 -11.57 -1.62
N GLY A 171 -4.41 -10.39 -2.20
CA GLY A 171 -4.39 -9.11 -1.49
C GLY A 171 -3.03 -8.72 -0.92
N PHE A 172 -3.04 -7.89 0.13
CA PHE A 172 -1.84 -7.49 0.85
C PHE A 172 -1.28 -8.66 1.66
N ASP A 173 0.03 -8.88 1.57
CA ASP A 173 0.70 -9.91 2.36
C ASP A 173 0.96 -9.42 3.78
N THR A 174 0.44 -10.14 4.76
CA THR A 174 0.60 -9.82 6.18
C THR A 174 2.03 -9.99 6.71
N ILE A 175 2.94 -10.57 5.94
CA ILE A 175 4.37 -10.70 6.31
C ILE A 175 5.04 -9.32 6.48
N TYR A 176 4.51 -8.30 5.78
CA TYR A 176 5.00 -6.93 5.88
C TYR A 176 4.53 -6.21 7.14
N ALA A 177 3.66 -6.81 7.96
CA ALA A 177 3.20 -6.21 9.20
C ALA A 177 4.38 -5.64 10.04
N PRO A 178 4.19 -4.50 10.73
CA PRO A 178 2.91 -3.83 10.90
C PRO A 178 2.52 -2.83 9.80
N PHE A 179 3.47 -2.37 8.93
CA PHE A 179 3.22 -1.37 7.88
C PHE A 179 4.38 -1.27 6.88
N TYR A 180 4.13 -0.65 5.72
CA TYR A 180 4.99 -0.39 4.57
C TYR A 180 5.37 -1.62 3.75
N TRP A 181 5.46 -1.42 2.43
CA TRP A 181 5.82 -2.37 1.40
C TRP A 181 4.71 -3.36 0.98
N GLU A 182 3.61 -3.50 1.71
CA GLU A 182 2.49 -4.35 1.33
C GLU A 182 1.86 -3.93 0.00
N ASP A 183 1.77 -2.63 -0.25
CA ASP A 183 1.23 -2.03 -1.47
C ASP A 183 2.23 -2.10 -2.64
N VAL A 184 3.52 -1.90 -2.36
CA VAL A 184 4.60 -2.11 -3.34
C VAL A 184 4.66 -3.58 -3.75
N ASP A 185 4.57 -4.51 -2.78
CA ASP A 185 4.57 -5.96 -3.02
C ASP A 185 3.39 -6.39 -3.90
N LEU A 186 2.17 -5.99 -3.55
CA LEU A 186 0.97 -6.36 -4.30
C LEU A 186 1.01 -5.80 -5.73
N SER A 187 1.41 -4.54 -5.88
CA SER A 187 1.54 -3.93 -7.20
C SER A 187 2.64 -4.60 -8.04
N TYR A 188 3.76 -4.99 -7.42
CA TYR A 188 4.83 -5.70 -8.10
C TYR A 188 4.39 -7.11 -8.55
N ARG A 189 3.65 -7.85 -7.70
CA ARG A 189 3.03 -9.12 -8.08
C ARG A 189 2.03 -8.97 -9.22
N ALA A 190 1.30 -7.85 -9.25
CA ALA A 190 0.42 -7.53 -10.36
C ALA A 190 1.20 -7.33 -11.67
N HIS A 191 2.33 -6.59 -11.64
CA HIS A 191 3.22 -6.46 -12.80
C HIS A 191 3.76 -7.83 -13.25
N LYS A 192 4.24 -8.66 -12.30
CA LYS A 192 4.69 -10.04 -12.60
C LYS A 192 3.60 -10.83 -13.31
N ALA A 193 2.33 -10.67 -12.95
CA ALA A 193 1.19 -11.33 -13.57
C ALA A 193 0.77 -10.72 -14.93
N GLY A 194 1.48 -9.69 -15.42
CA GLY A 194 1.21 -9.01 -16.69
C GLY A 194 0.12 -7.95 -16.63
N PHE A 195 -0.23 -7.50 -15.44
CA PHE A 195 -1.06 -6.31 -15.21
C PHE A 195 -0.18 -5.06 -15.07
N TYR A 196 -0.78 -3.88 -14.98
CA TYR A 196 -0.07 -2.62 -14.77
C TYR A 196 -0.85 -1.65 -13.89
N CYS A 197 -0.16 -0.65 -13.36
CA CYS A 197 -0.72 0.41 -12.55
C CYS A 197 -0.58 1.75 -13.27
N LEU A 198 -1.58 2.63 -13.10
CA LEU A 198 -1.56 4.00 -13.58
C LEU A 198 -1.59 4.99 -12.42
N PHE A 199 -1.21 6.21 -12.70
CA PHE A 199 -1.36 7.36 -11.83
C PHE A 199 -2.22 8.43 -12.53
N GLU A 200 -3.24 8.95 -11.82
CA GLU A 200 -4.17 9.97 -12.31
C GLU A 200 -4.04 11.26 -11.49
N PRO A 201 -3.33 12.28 -12.00
CA PRO A 201 -3.11 13.52 -11.26
C PRO A 201 -4.34 14.40 -11.10
N LYS A 202 -5.42 14.19 -11.89
CA LYS A 202 -6.68 14.92 -11.75
C LYS A 202 -7.53 14.44 -10.59
N SER A 203 -7.20 13.28 -10.03
CA SER A 203 -7.83 12.73 -8.84
C SER A 203 -6.98 13.09 -7.64
N GLU A 204 -7.52 13.89 -6.72
CA GLU A 204 -6.76 14.41 -5.59
C GLU A 204 -7.40 14.05 -4.26
N VAL A 205 -6.56 13.81 -3.26
CA VAL A 205 -6.94 13.67 -1.85
C VAL A 205 -6.06 14.54 -0.97
N ASP A 206 -6.60 15.09 0.11
CA ASP A 206 -5.82 15.69 1.20
C ASP A 206 -5.42 14.62 2.21
N HIS A 207 -4.16 14.60 2.61
CA HIS A 207 -3.60 13.63 3.54
C HIS A 207 -2.86 14.33 4.69
N PHE A 208 -3.31 14.11 5.91
CA PHE A 208 -2.80 14.76 7.11
C PHE A 208 -1.87 13.81 7.89
N HIS A 209 -0.69 13.53 7.35
CA HIS A 209 0.27 12.56 7.88
C HIS A 209 0.65 12.72 9.36
N GLN A 210 0.60 13.94 9.90
CA GLN A 210 0.90 14.18 11.32
C GLN A 210 -0.17 13.62 12.26
N GLU A 211 -1.39 13.40 11.74
CA GLU A 211 -2.50 12.81 12.47
C GLU A 211 -2.48 11.28 12.41
N GLY A 212 -1.67 10.68 11.51
CA GLY A 212 -1.58 9.25 11.28
C GLY A 212 -0.99 8.47 12.45
N ALA A 213 -1.58 7.30 12.76
CA ALA A 213 -1.27 6.48 13.93
C ALA A 213 0.20 6.01 14.02
N ILE A 214 0.92 5.90 12.91
CA ILE A 214 2.28 5.35 12.90
C ILE A 214 3.28 6.35 13.48
N ARG A 215 3.32 7.58 12.95
CA ARG A 215 4.30 8.60 13.36
C ARG A 215 4.03 9.16 14.74
N SER A 216 2.78 9.19 15.16
CA SER A 216 2.40 9.65 16.51
C SER A 216 2.76 8.67 17.63
N THR A 217 2.93 7.36 17.31
CA THR A 217 3.09 6.32 18.32
C THR A 217 4.43 5.57 18.28
N LYS A 218 5.21 5.68 17.19
CA LYS A 218 6.43 4.88 16.99
C LYS A 218 7.68 5.75 16.83
N SER A 219 8.81 5.30 17.41
CA SER A 219 10.09 5.99 17.25
C SER A 219 10.65 5.82 15.83
N ASP A 220 11.44 6.79 15.36
CA ASP A 220 12.10 6.75 14.04
C ASP A 220 12.98 5.50 13.87
N LYS A 221 13.70 5.09 14.94
CA LYS A 221 14.51 3.87 14.92
C LYS A 221 13.67 2.63 14.66
N TYR A 222 12.50 2.54 15.28
CA TYR A 222 11.57 1.44 15.04
C TYR A 222 11.05 1.45 13.61
N ILE A 223 10.58 2.58 13.12
CA ILE A 223 10.07 2.75 11.75
C ILE A 223 11.16 2.34 10.74
N ARG A 224 12.40 2.81 10.92
CA ARG A 224 13.52 2.42 10.07
C ARG A 224 13.81 0.92 10.10
N SER A 225 13.75 0.28 11.29
CA SER A 225 13.97 -1.16 11.39
C SER A 225 12.91 -1.98 10.63
N ILE A 226 11.65 -1.53 10.67
CA ILE A 226 10.56 -2.17 9.90
C ILE A 226 10.74 -1.92 8.39
N SER A 227 11.13 -0.71 7.99
CA SER A 227 11.42 -0.41 6.57
C SER A 227 12.54 -1.30 6.01
N TYR A 228 13.65 -1.47 6.74
CA TYR A 228 14.71 -2.40 6.35
C TYR A 228 14.22 -3.85 6.29
N LYS A 229 13.50 -4.32 7.34
CA LYS A 229 12.91 -5.66 7.35
C LYS A 229 12.11 -5.89 6.06
N ASN A 230 11.20 -4.98 5.76
CA ASN A 230 10.26 -5.15 4.66
C ASN A 230 10.95 -5.01 3.28
N GLN A 231 12.00 -4.18 3.16
CA GLN A 231 12.80 -4.11 1.95
C GLN A 231 13.54 -5.42 1.64
N PHE A 232 14.11 -6.09 2.65
CA PHE A 232 14.73 -7.41 2.48
C PHE A 232 13.70 -8.47 2.13
N ILE A 233 12.57 -8.52 2.84
CA ILE A 233 11.47 -9.45 2.56
C ILE A 233 10.98 -9.25 1.11
N PHE A 234 10.75 -8.01 0.68
CA PHE A 234 10.32 -7.70 -0.68
C PHE A 234 11.31 -8.25 -1.72
N PHE A 235 12.61 -8.01 -1.51
CA PHE A 235 13.63 -8.50 -2.42
C PHE A 235 13.65 -10.02 -2.49
N TRP A 236 13.75 -10.70 -1.36
CA TRP A 236 13.86 -12.16 -1.28
C TRP A 236 12.61 -12.88 -1.76
N LYS A 237 11.45 -12.24 -1.63
CA LYS A 237 10.16 -12.82 -2.05
C LYS A 237 9.87 -12.59 -3.53
N ASN A 238 10.17 -11.42 -4.07
CA ASN A 238 9.66 -11.02 -5.37
C ASN A 238 10.68 -11.06 -6.50
N ILE A 239 11.99 -10.92 -6.19
CA ILE A 239 13.03 -10.90 -7.22
C ILE A 239 13.45 -12.33 -7.55
N SER A 240 13.31 -12.69 -8.83
CA SER A 240 13.54 -14.04 -9.32
C SER A 240 14.65 -14.15 -10.37
N GLU A 241 15.13 -13.03 -10.94
CA GLU A 241 16.21 -13.07 -11.94
C GLU A 241 17.57 -13.34 -11.29
N PRO A 242 18.31 -14.38 -11.71
CA PRO A 242 19.56 -14.82 -11.07
C PRO A 242 20.59 -13.71 -10.94
N ILE A 243 20.70 -12.84 -11.96
CA ILE A 243 21.69 -11.75 -11.94
C ILE A 243 21.44 -10.78 -10.77
N TYR A 244 20.17 -10.47 -10.45
CA TYR A 244 19.86 -9.59 -9.33
C TYR A 244 20.11 -10.27 -7.98
N ILE A 245 19.86 -11.58 -7.90
CA ILE A 245 20.15 -12.38 -6.70
C ILE A 245 21.67 -12.45 -6.45
N ILE A 246 22.46 -12.72 -7.48
CA ILE A 246 23.93 -12.75 -7.38
C ILE A 246 24.47 -11.38 -6.94
N LEU A 247 24.03 -10.31 -7.58
CA LEU A 247 24.43 -8.96 -7.21
C LEU A 247 23.99 -8.59 -5.78
N HIS A 248 22.80 -9.03 -5.35
CA HIS A 248 22.39 -8.84 -3.96
C HIS A 248 23.35 -9.48 -2.97
N LEU A 249 23.75 -10.72 -3.20
CA LEU A 249 24.70 -11.43 -2.35
C LEU A 249 26.07 -10.76 -2.34
N ILE A 250 26.56 -10.24 -3.49
CA ILE A 250 27.82 -9.50 -3.59
C ILE A 250 27.78 -8.19 -2.81
N TYR A 251 26.67 -7.44 -2.89
CA TYR A 251 26.53 -6.16 -2.21
C TYR A 251 26.13 -6.27 -0.73
N LEU A 252 25.63 -7.41 -0.28
CA LEU A 252 25.18 -7.58 1.10
C LEU A 252 26.28 -7.28 2.13
N PRO A 253 27.52 -7.79 2.01
CA PRO A 253 28.62 -7.42 2.92
C PRO A 253 28.90 -5.92 2.97
N TYR A 254 28.82 -5.22 1.82
CA TYR A 254 28.97 -3.77 1.77
C TYR A 254 27.95 -3.06 2.69
N TYR A 255 26.67 -3.48 2.67
CA TYR A 255 25.66 -2.88 3.54
C TYR A 255 25.95 -3.13 5.02
N PHE A 256 26.43 -4.34 5.39
CA PHE A 256 26.82 -4.65 6.76
C PHE A 256 27.97 -3.77 7.25
N VAL A 257 29.01 -3.59 6.42
CA VAL A 257 30.15 -2.73 6.74
C VAL A 257 29.71 -1.27 6.92
N ILE A 258 28.93 -0.74 5.98
CA ILE A 258 28.44 0.66 6.05
C ILE A 258 27.54 0.86 7.28
N ALA A 259 26.64 -0.09 7.57
CA ALA A 259 25.77 -0.02 8.75
C ALA A 259 26.59 -0.07 10.05
N ALA A 260 27.64 -0.88 10.11
CA ALA A 260 28.53 -0.93 11.26
C ALA A 260 29.28 0.41 11.45
N ILE A 261 29.88 0.96 10.40
CA ILE A 261 30.60 2.26 10.45
C ILE A 261 29.64 3.38 10.89
N LYS A 262 28.37 3.36 10.45
CA LYS A 262 27.36 4.39 10.78
C LYS A 262 26.62 4.12 12.09
N PHE A 263 26.91 3.06 12.79
CA PHE A 263 26.17 2.62 13.99
C PHE A 263 24.66 2.50 13.72
N ASP A 264 24.29 2.04 12.50
CA ASP A 264 22.88 1.91 12.09
C ASP A 264 22.24 0.63 12.66
N ILE A 265 21.99 0.63 13.98
CA ILE A 265 21.35 -0.49 14.70
C ILE A 265 20.02 -0.90 14.03
N PRO A 266 19.13 0.00 13.56
CA PRO A 266 17.92 -0.37 12.83
C PRO A 266 18.14 -1.29 11.65
N PHE A 267 19.26 -1.16 10.90
CA PHE A 267 19.59 -2.04 9.78
C PHE A 267 19.77 -3.50 10.25
N PHE A 268 20.59 -3.72 11.30
CA PHE A 268 20.84 -5.08 11.81
C PHE A 268 19.57 -5.71 12.37
N VAL A 269 18.77 -4.94 13.12
CA VAL A 269 17.48 -5.40 13.65
C VAL A 269 16.52 -5.73 12.50
N GLY A 270 16.46 -4.90 11.46
CA GLY A 270 15.62 -5.12 10.30
C GLY A 270 16.03 -6.37 9.53
N PHE A 271 17.33 -6.54 9.25
CA PHE A 271 17.87 -7.73 8.59
C PHE A 271 17.55 -9.01 9.37
N LEU A 272 17.81 -9.03 10.68
CA LEU A 272 17.52 -10.20 11.52
C LEU A 272 16.03 -10.55 11.51
N LYS A 273 15.16 -9.54 11.68
CA LYS A 273 13.71 -9.74 11.60
C LYS A 273 13.28 -10.28 10.23
N ALA A 274 13.91 -9.85 9.14
CA ALA A 274 13.63 -10.36 7.79
C ALA A 274 14.09 -11.81 7.65
N ALA A 275 15.30 -12.13 8.11
CA ALA A 275 15.86 -13.49 8.07
C ALA A 275 14.98 -14.50 8.82
N LEU A 276 14.41 -14.11 9.95
CA LEU A 276 13.47 -14.94 10.72
C LEU A 276 12.16 -15.22 9.97
N GLN A 277 11.84 -14.47 8.90
CA GLN A 277 10.66 -14.72 8.06
C GLN A 277 10.94 -15.70 6.91
N ILE A 278 12.19 -16.09 6.65
CA ILE A 278 12.54 -16.97 5.51
C ILE A 278 11.73 -18.27 5.52
N PRO A 279 11.56 -18.99 6.66
CA PRO A 279 10.73 -20.21 6.65
C PRO A 279 9.29 -19.96 6.23
N VAL A 280 8.70 -18.85 6.67
CA VAL A 280 7.32 -18.46 6.32
C VAL A 280 7.21 -18.12 4.83
N MET A 281 8.23 -17.43 4.28
CA MET A 281 8.27 -17.11 2.84
C MET A 281 8.34 -18.38 1.98
N ILE A 282 9.17 -19.35 2.37
CA ILE A 282 9.31 -20.63 1.65
C ILE A 282 7.99 -21.42 1.69
N LEU A 283 7.36 -21.53 2.86
CA LEU A 283 6.11 -22.28 3.03
C LEU A 283 4.92 -21.68 2.27
N ASN A 284 4.92 -20.37 2.02
CA ASN A 284 3.82 -19.67 1.36
C ASN A 284 4.14 -19.26 -0.08
N TYR A 285 5.32 -19.62 -0.61
CA TYR A 285 5.80 -19.13 -1.91
C TYR A 285 4.80 -19.39 -3.04
N ASP A 286 4.34 -20.63 -3.21
CA ASP A 286 3.45 -21.00 -4.30
C ASP A 286 2.06 -20.39 -4.23
N ARG A 287 1.62 -20.02 -3.01
CA ARG A 287 0.27 -19.45 -2.81
C ARG A 287 0.14 -18.01 -3.29
N GLN A 288 1.24 -17.26 -3.27
CA GLN A 288 1.21 -15.81 -3.49
C GLN A 288 1.87 -15.37 -4.80
N HIS A 289 2.51 -16.29 -5.51
CA HIS A 289 3.21 -15.99 -6.76
C HIS A 289 2.52 -16.67 -7.93
N PRO A 290 1.73 -15.92 -8.72
CA PRO A 290 1.27 -16.43 -10.02
C PRO A 290 2.50 -16.70 -10.89
N VAL A 291 2.39 -17.65 -11.81
CA VAL A 291 3.45 -17.89 -12.80
C VAL A 291 3.84 -16.57 -13.45
N PRO A 292 5.10 -16.11 -13.30
CA PRO A 292 5.50 -14.80 -13.78
C PRO A 292 5.38 -14.72 -15.31
N LYS A 293 4.67 -13.70 -15.80
CA LYS A 293 4.59 -13.37 -17.23
C LYS A 293 5.66 -12.39 -17.65
N LEU A 294 6.13 -11.55 -16.71
CA LEU A 294 7.18 -10.56 -16.93
C LEU A 294 8.38 -10.82 -16.02
N LYS A 295 9.58 -10.55 -16.55
CA LYS A 295 10.85 -10.59 -15.82
C LYS A 295 11.02 -9.32 -14.99
N ASP A 296 11.88 -9.37 -13.96
CA ASP A 296 12.21 -8.21 -13.13
C ASP A 296 12.82 -7.06 -13.96
N THR A 297 13.69 -7.40 -14.91
CA THR A 297 14.30 -6.43 -15.83
C THR A 297 13.26 -5.74 -16.71
N GLU A 298 12.24 -6.44 -17.18
CA GLU A 298 11.16 -5.87 -18.00
C GLU A 298 10.31 -4.89 -17.20
N ILE A 299 9.92 -5.27 -15.97
CA ILE A 299 9.14 -4.41 -15.07
C ILE A 299 9.93 -3.14 -14.73
N LEU A 300 11.18 -3.30 -14.30
CA LEU A 300 11.99 -2.17 -13.83
C LEU A 300 12.44 -1.24 -14.97
N LYS A 301 12.49 -1.73 -16.21
CA LYS A 301 12.85 -0.92 -17.39
C LYS A 301 11.92 0.25 -17.59
N ASP A 302 10.61 0.06 -17.36
CA ASP A 302 9.59 1.07 -17.59
C ASP A 302 9.66 2.22 -16.57
N PHE A 303 10.41 2.04 -15.47
CA PHE A 303 10.56 3.00 -14.38
C PHE A 303 11.97 3.54 -14.20
N ARG A 304 12.92 3.21 -15.10
CA ARG A 304 14.29 3.76 -15.03
C ARG A 304 14.28 5.28 -15.23
N ARG A 305 15.02 5.95 -14.35
CA ARG A 305 15.40 7.36 -14.51
C ARG A 305 16.58 7.49 -15.44
#